data_41687ad53f9485b997e1daf4ac2e4538
#
_entry.id   41687ad53f9485b997e1daf4ac2e4538
#
_cell.length_a   1.000
_cell.length_b   1.000
_cell.length_c   1.000
_cell.angle_alpha   90.00
_cell.angle_beta   90.00
_cell.angle_gamma   90.00
#
_symmetry.space_group_name_H-M   'P 1'
#
loop_
_entity.id
_entity.type
_entity.pdbx_description
1 polymer ?
#
loop_
_entity_poly.entity_id
_entity_poly.type
_entity_poly.pdbx_seq_one_letter_code
_entity_poly.pdbx_strand_id
1 'polypeptide(L)'
;MPGMTIVCGDSHTSTHGAMGAVAFGIGTSEVEMVLASQCILQSRPKTMRITIDGELGKGVTAKDMALYMMSKMTTSGATGYFVEYAGSAVRNLSMEGRLTLCNLSIEMGARGGMVAPDEVTFEYIKGREHAPKGADWDKAVSHWKTLKSDDDAVFDKEVRFDAADIQPMITYGTNPGMGMGITEHIPVDDKSCLLYTSDAADEEDSV
;
A
#
# COMPACT_ATOMS: atom_id res chain seq x y z
N MET A 1 1.78 -15.90 -4.71
CA MET A 1 1.60 -16.78 -3.54
C MET A 1 2.31 -16.17 -2.36
N PRO A 2 1.84 -16.35 -1.12
CA PRO A 2 2.56 -15.92 0.06
C PRO A 2 3.99 -16.48 0.11
N GLY A 3 4.94 -15.68 0.59
CA GLY A 3 6.35 -16.04 0.70
C GLY A 3 7.17 -16.00 -0.61
N MET A 4 6.55 -15.67 -1.75
CA MET A 4 7.28 -15.50 -3.01
C MET A 4 7.99 -14.14 -3.06
N THR A 5 9.12 -14.10 -3.77
CA THR A 5 9.75 -12.85 -4.21
C THR A 5 9.35 -12.57 -5.64
N ILE A 6 8.87 -11.36 -5.93
CA ILE A 6 8.37 -10.95 -7.25
C ILE A 6 9.02 -9.61 -7.63
N VAL A 7 9.65 -9.57 -8.80
CA VAL A 7 10.21 -8.34 -9.37
C VAL A 7 9.74 -8.15 -10.80
N CYS A 8 9.55 -6.89 -11.19
CA CYS A 8 9.05 -6.53 -12.51
C CYS A 8 9.48 -5.09 -12.83
N GLY A 9 9.47 -4.70 -14.08
CA GLY A 9 9.77 -3.32 -14.54
C GLY A 9 8.69 -2.28 -14.21
N ASP A 10 7.71 -2.62 -13.38
CA ASP A 10 6.60 -1.76 -12.93
C ASP A 10 6.73 -1.50 -11.43
N SER A 11 6.69 -0.22 -11.02
CA SER A 11 6.76 0.17 -9.61
C SER A 11 5.61 -0.43 -8.79
N HIS A 12 4.40 -0.53 -9.36
CA HIS A 12 3.22 -1.08 -8.69
C HIS A 12 3.22 -2.61 -8.58
N THR A 13 4.34 -3.28 -8.89
CA THR A 13 4.58 -4.69 -8.53
C THR A 13 4.37 -4.94 -7.04
N SER A 14 4.54 -3.92 -6.20
CA SER A 14 4.22 -3.93 -4.76
C SER A 14 2.80 -4.41 -4.44
N THR A 15 1.86 -4.31 -5.38
CA THR A 15 0.47 -4.80 -5.25
C THR A 15 0.42 -6.27 -4.81
N HIS A 16 1.37 -7.11 -5.24
CA HIS A 16 1.45 -8.52 -4.84
C HIS A 16 1.73 -8.72 -3.35
N GLY A 17 2.19 -7.68 -2.65
CA GLY A 17 2.35 -7.72 -1.20
C GLY A 17 1.04 -7.93 -0.43
N ALA A 18 -0.10 -7.63 -1.04
CA ALA A 18 -1.42 -7.94 -0.51
C ALA A 18 -1.65 -9.45 -0.29
N MET A 19 -0.93 -10.29 -1.03
CA MET A 19 -0.93 -11.75 -0.87
C MET A 19 0.22 -12.26 0.02
N GLY A 20 0.94 -11.38 0.71
CA GLY A 20 2.11 -11.77 1.53
C GLY A 20 3.35 -12.14 0.71
N ALA A 21 3.50 -11.58 -0.49
CA ALA A 21 4.70 -11.71 -1.31
C ALA A 21 5.62 -10.50 -1.11
N VAL A 22 6.93 -10.71 -1.14
CA VAL A 22 7.91 -9.62 -1.20
C VAL A 22 8.01 -9.17 -2.65
N ALA A 23 7.36 -8.05 -2.98
CA ALA A 23 7.20 -7.61 -4.36
C ALA A 23 7.59 -6.14 -4.54
N PHE A 24 8.38 -5.83 -5.57
CA PHE A 24 8.83 -4.47 -5.85
C PHE A 24 9.26 -4.28 -7.31
N GLY A 25 9.21 -3.02 -7.75
CA GLY A 25 9.67 -2.62 -9.07
C GLY A 25 11.19 -2.55 -9.16
N ILE A 26 11.72 -2.89 -10.34
CA ILE A 26 13.15 -2.83 -10.66
C ILE A 26 13.36 -2.13 -12.01
N GLY A 27 14.57 -1.61 -12.23
CA GLY A 27 14.92 -0.95 -13.46
C GLY A 27 15.16 -1.95 -14.63
N THR A 28 15.14 -1.44 -15.87
CA THR A 28 15.27 -2.26 -17.09
C THR A 28 16.54 -3.10 -17.10
N SER A 29 17.68 -2.54 -16.69
CA SER A 29 18.96 -3.29 -16.62
C SER A 29 18.93 -4.38 -15.55
N GLU A 30 18.18 -4.16 -14.46
CA GLU A 30 17.98 -5.17 -13.42
C GLU A 30 17.06 -6.29 -13.91
N VAL A 31 16.05 -5.98 -14.75
CA VAL A 31 15.19 -6.99 -15.41
C VAL A 31 16.04 -7.92 -16.27
N GLU A 32 16.95 -7.36 -17.08
CA GLU A 32 17.87 -8.14 -17.90
C GLU A 32 18.73 -9.08 -17.03
N MET A 33 19.29 -8.56 -15.93
CA MET A 33 20.08 -9.34 -14.98
C MET A 33 19.28 -10.50 -14.36
N VAL A 34 18.05 -10.22 -13.92
CA VAL A 34 17.16 -11.24 -13.33
C VAL A 34 16.79 -12.31 -14.35
N LEU A 35 16.50 -11.95 -15.59
CA LEU A 35 16.19 -12.91 -16.64
C LEU A 35 17.39 -13.81 -16.96
N ALA A 36 18.61 -13.27 -16.91
CA ALA A 36 19.81 -14.03 -17.18
C ALA A 36 20.27 -14.90 -16.01
N SER A 37 20.19 -14.41 -14.79
CA SER A 37 20.83 -15.04 -13.62
C SER A 37 19.88 -15.48 -12.51
N GLN A 38 18.60 -15.10 -12.56
CA GLN A 38 17.61 -15.28 -11.48
C GLN A 38 18.04 -14.61 -10.15
N CYS A 39 18.97 -13.67 -10.21
CA CYS A 39 19.51 -12.97 -9.05
C CYS A 39 19.52 -11.47 -9.27
N ILE A 40 19.38 -10.72 -8.17
CA ILE A 40 19.51 -9.27 -8.15
C ILE A 40 20.20 -8.84 -6.85
N LEU A 41 21.07 -7.85 -6.94
CA LEU A 41 21.70 -7.25 -5.77
C LEU A 41 20.85 -6.08 -5.30
N GLN A 42 20.35 -6.16 -4.08
CA GLN A 42 19.53 -5.11 -3.47
C GLN A 42 20.06 -4.74 -2.09
N SER A 43 20.04 -3.43 -1.79
CA SER A 43 20.24 -2.97 -0.41
C SER A 43 19.03 -3.36 0.43
N ARG A 44 19.26 -3.84 1.65
CA ARG A 44 18.18 -4.15 2.60
C ARG A 44 17.43 -2.86 2.95
N PRO A 45 16.13 -2.74 2.64
CA PRO A 45 15.34 -1.61 3.07
C PRO A 45 15.14 -1.63 4.59
N LYS A 46 14.87 -0.47 5.17
CA LYS A 46 14.35 -0.40 6.54
C LYS A 46 12.94 -0.96 6.59
N THR A 47 12.50 -1.36 7.77
CA THR A 47 11.16 -1.92 8.00
C THR A 47 10.27 -0.88 8.69
N MET A 48 9.04 -0.74 8.19
CA MET A 48 8.02 0.13 8.81
C MET A 48 6.75 -0.68 9.04
N ARG A 49 6.16 -0.57 10.23
CA ARG A 49 4.81 -1.07 10.48
C ARG A 49 3.84 0.10 10.54
N ILE A 50 2.77 0.03 9.75
CA ILE A 50 1.62 0.94 9.84
C ILE A 50 0.43 0.14 10.35
N THR A 51 0.00 0.46 11.56
CA THR A 51 -1.13 -0.21 12.21
C THR A 51 -2.36 0.69 12.12
N ILE A 52 -3.46 0.16 11.59
CA ILE A 52 -4.75 0.86 11.52
C ILE A 52 -5.77 -0.01 12.25
N ASP A 53 -6.15 0.44 13.43
CA ASP A 53 -7.11 -0.26 14.28
C ASP A 53 -8.50 0.40 14.24
N GLY A 54 -9.52 -0.35 14.64
CA GLY A 54 -10.91 0.09 14.63
C GLY A 54 -11.68 -0.40 13.40
N GLU A 55 -12.81 0.22 13.14
CA GLU A 55 -13.70 -0.07 12.01
C GLU A 55 -13.83 1.16 11.12
N LEU A 56 -13.76 0.95 9.81
CA LEU A 56 -13.93 2.03 8.84
C LEU A 56 -15.38 2.53 8.84
N GLY A 57 -15.53 3.84 8.76
CA GLY A 57 -16.83 4.48 8.62
C GLY A 57 -17.55 4.08 7.33
N LYS A 58 -18.87 4.31 7.30
CA LYS A 58 -19.68 4.02 6.11
C LYS A 58 -19.17 4.83 4.90
N GLY A 59 -18.90 4.13 3.81
CA GLY A 59 -18.45 4.74 2.55
C GLY A 59 -16.93 4.97 2.47
N VAL A 60 -16.18 4.67 3.52
CA VAL A 60 -14.72 4.73 3.54
C VAL A 60 -14.15 3.48 2.88
N THR A 61 -13.20 3.65 1.99
CA THR A 61 -12.56 2.60 1.20
C THR A 61 -11.06 2.47 1.54
N ALA A 62 -10.41 1.43 1.04
CA ALA A 62 -8.96 1.27 1.17
C ALA A 62 -8.18 2.42 0.48
N LYS A 63 -8.75 3.05 -0.55
CA LYS A 63 -8.15 4.24 -1.16
C LYS A 63 -8.17 5.44 -0.22
N ASP A 64 -9.26 5.62 0.52
CA ASP A 64 -9.34 6.69 1.54
C ASP A 64 -8.32 6.47 2.65
N MET A 65 -8.11 5.20 3.08
CA MET A 65 -7.04 4.86 4.03
C MET A 65 -5.68 5.29 3.49
N ALA A 66 -5.36 4.97 2.24
CA ALA A 66 -4.08 5.33 1.62
C ALA A 66 -3.92 6.86 1.51
N LEU A 67 -4.95 7.58 1.06
CA LEU A 67 -4.93 9.04 0.96
C LEU A 67 -4.79 9.70 2.34
N TYR A 68 -5.49 9.18 3.35
CA TYR A 68 -5.37 9.65 4.73
C TYR A 68 -3.93 9.50 5.25
N MET A 69 -3.33 8.31 5.07
CA MET A 69 -1.93 8.09 5.46
C MET A 69 -0.99 9.07 4.74
N MET A 70 -1.16 9.28 3.43
CA MET A 70 -0.34 10.21 2.66
C MET A 70 -0.52 11.67 3.10
N SER A 71 -1.73 12.07 3.48
CA SER A 71 -1.96 13.42 4.03
C SER A 71 -1.25 13.66 5.38
N LYS A 72 -1.04 12.59 6.18
CA LYS A 72 -0.37 12.67 7.49
C LYS A 72 1.14 12.42 7.41
N MET A 73 1.58 11.55 6.50
CA MET A 73 2.99 11.12 6.40
C MET A 73 3.74 11.77 5.23
N THR A 74 3.05 12.45 4.34
CA THR A 74 3.50 12.96 3.04
C THR A 74 3.78 11.86 2.00
N THR A 75 3.99 12.26 0.76
CA THR A 75 4.38 11.35 -0.34
C THR A 75 5.81 10.79 -0.23
N SER A 76 6.58 11.25 0.75
CA SER A 76 7.93 10.75 1.06
C SER A 76 8.03 10.05 2.40
N GLY A 77 6.90 9.88 3.11
CA GLY A 77 6.85 9.40 4.49
C GLY A 77 7.38 7.98 4.71
N ALA A 78 7.39 7.16 3.65
CA ALA A 78 7.88 5.78 3.66
C ALA A 78 9.13 5.57 2.79
N THR A 79 9.83 6.63 2.37
CA THR A 79 11.02 6.54 1.54
C THR A 79 12.11 5.72 2.23
N GLY A 80 12.60 4.68 1.55
CA GLY A 80 13.62 3.77 2.05
C GLY A 80 13.09 2.64 2.95
N TYR A 81 11.78 2.54 3.13
CA TYR A 81 11.15 1.50 3.92
C TYR A 81 10.42 0.47 3.05
N PHE A 82 10.35 -0.76 3.56
CA PHE A 82 9.35 -1.75 3.19
C PHE A 82 8.27 -1.73 4.27
N VAL A 83 7.00 -1.57 3.86
CA VAL A 83 5.89 -1.30 4.79
C VAL A 83 5.10 -2.59 5.05
N GLU A 84 4.87 -2.92 6.33
CA GLU A 84 3.88 -3.90 6.75
C GLU A 84 2.61 -3.16 7.22
N TYR A 85 1.48 -3.46 6.61
CA TYR A 85 0.18 -2.99 7.06
C TYR A 85 -0.45 -3.98 8.03
N ALA A 86 -0.83 -3.50 9.21
CA ALA A 86 -1.38 -4.28 10.30
C ALA A 86 -2.61 -3.58 10.92
N GLY A 87 -3.22 -4.22 11.90
CA GLY A 87 -4.38 -3.69 12.61
C GLY A 87 -5.70 -4.31 12.18
N SER A 88 -6.74 -4.08 12.98
CA SER A 88 -8.06 -4.68 12.75
C SER A 88 -8.71 -4.17 11.48
N ALA A 89 -8.59 -2.88 11.17
CA ALA A 89 -9.13 -2.30 9.95
C ALA A 89 -8.52 -2.93 8.68
N VAL A 90 -7.20 -3.19 8.68
CA VAL A 90 -6.53 -3.85 7.56
C VAL A 90 -6.95 -5.32 7.42
N ARG A 91 -7.07 -6.04 8.53
CA ARG A 91 -7.54 -7.45 8.50
C ARG A 91 -8.95 -7.59 7.96
N ASN A 92 -9.81 -6.60 8.21
CA ASN A 92 -11.21 -6.58 7.76
C ASN A 92 -11.36 -6.15 6.29
N LEU A 93 -10.30 -5.70 5.62
CA LEU A 93 -10.36 -5.39 4.19
C LEU A 93 -10.57 -6.66 3.36
N SER A 94 -11.35 -6.51 2.28
CA SER A 94 -11.39 -7.49 1.21
C SER A 94 -10.02 -7.60 0.53
N MET A 95 -9.82 -8.63 -0.27
CA MET A 95 -8.56 -8.78 -1.01
C MET A 95 -8.30 -7.60 -1.95
N GLU A 96 -9.34 -7.08 -2.61
CA GLU A 96 -9.27 -5.90 -3.49
C GLU A 96 -8.84 -4.65 -2.70
N GLY A 97 -9.34 -4.49 -1.47
CA GLY A 97 -8.91 -3.41 -0.58
C GLY A 97 -7.43 -3.51 -0.21
N ARG A 98 -6.94 -4.73 0.10
CA ARG A 98 -5.52 -4.98 0.38
C ARG A 98 -4.65 -4.75 -0.85
N LEU A 99 -5.11 -5.15 -2.04
CA LEU A 99 -4.42 -4.88 -3.31
C LEU A 99 -4.29 -3.37 -3.53
N THR A 100 -5.35 -2.59 -3.30
CA THR A 100 -5.32 -1.13 -3.38
C THR A 100 -4.32 -0.52 -2.40
N LEU A 101 -4.32 -0.97 -1.15
CA LEU A 101 -3.43 -0.45 -0.11
C LEU A 101 -1.95 -0.71 -0.43
N CYS A 102 -1.60 -1.94 -0.82
CA CYS A 102 -0.24 -2.30 -1.20
C CYS A 102 0.20 -1.62 -2.52
N ASN A 103 -0.74 -1.43 -3.48
CA ASN A 103 -0.50 -0.70 -4.71
C ASN A 103 -0.07 0.74 -4.41
N LEU A 104 -0.84 1.46 -3.59
CA LEU A 104 -0.59 2.86 -3.26
C LEU A 104 0.58 3.10 -2.29
N SER A 105 1.24 2.05 -1.81
CA SER A 105 2.46 2.19 -0.98
C SER A 105 3.57 2.93 -1.70
N ILE A 106 3.66 2.79 -3.02
CA ILE A 106 4.67 3.43 -3.86
C ILE A 106 4.49 4.95 -3.86
N GLU A 107 3.25 5.43 -3.76
CA GLU A 107 2.94 6.86 -3.71
C GLU A 107 3.39 7.54 -2.40
N MET A 108 3.72 6.76 -1.37
CA MET A 108 4.39 7.23 -0.15
C MET A 108 5.92 7.09 -0.20
N GLY A 109 6.48 6.72 -1.35
CA GLY A 109 7.90 6.47 -1.55
C GLY A 109 8.39 5.12 -0.97
N ALA A 110 7.50 4.23 -0.56
CA ALA A 110 7.88 2.92 -0.05
C ALA A 110 8.51 2.04 -1.14
N ARG A 111 9.43 1.17 -0.74
CA ARG A 111 9.99 0.14 -1.64
C ARG A 111 8.94 -0.90 -2.02
N GLY A 112 8.02 -1.16 -1.11
CA GLY A 112 6.88 -2.06 -1.27
C GLY A 112 6.02 -2.03 -0.02
N GLY A 113 4.82 -2.60 -0.14
CA GLY A 113 3.89 -2.74 0.97
C GLY A 113 3.38 -4.18 1.03
N MET A 114 3.12 -4.70 2.21
CA MET A 114 2.58 -6.04 2.37
C MET A 114 1.58 -6.14 3.51
N VAL A 115 0.72 -7.13 3.39
CA VAL A 115 -0.19 -7.58 4.43
C VAL A 115 0.14 -9.03 4.77
N ALA A 116 0.21 -9.37 6.04
CA ALA A 116 0.42 -10.75 6.47
C ALA A 116 -0.70 -11.65 5.90
N PRO A 117 -0.36 -12.81 5.29
CA PRO A 117 -1.36 -13.69 4.73
C PRO A 117 -2.23 -14.30 5.84
N ASP A 118 -3.54 -14.28 5.64
CA ASP A 118 -4.55 -14.80 6.53
C ASP A 118 -5.67 -15.52 5.76
N GLU A 119 -6.76 -15.83 6.43
CA GLU A 119 -7.90 -16.54 5.84
C GLU A 119 -8.48 -15.83 4.62
N VAL A 120 -8.50 -14.48 4.57
CA VAL A 120 -8.95 -13.71 3.40
C VAL A 120 -8.04 -14.00 2.20
N THR A 121 -6.72 -14.02 2.43
CA THR A 121 -5.72 -14.34 1.41
C THR A 121 -5.88 -15.79 0.93
N PHE A 122 -6.07 -16.73 1.86
CA PHE A 122 -6.19 -18.16 1.51
C PHE A 122 -7.44 -18.43 0.69
N GLU A 123 -8.59 -17.88 1.07
CA GLU A 123 -9.83 -18.01 0.28
C GLU A 123 -9.70 -17.38 -1.10
N TYR A 124 -9.03 -16.24 -1.23
CA TYR A 124 -8.79 -15.60 -2.51
C TYR A 124 -7.93 -16.45 -3.46
N ILE A 125 -6.93 -17.17 -2.93
CA ILE A 125 -6.01 -18.01 -3.72
C ILE A 125 -6.64 -19.37 -4.06
N LYS A 126 -7.48 -19.90 -3.16
CA LYS A 126 -8.05 -21.25 -3.27
C LYS A 126 -8.75 -21.49 -4.59
N GLY A 127 -8.42 -22.60 -5.21
CA GLY A 127 -9.06 -23.03 -6.47
C GLY A 127 -8.60 -22.32 -7.73
N ARG A 128 -7.68 -21.34 -7.63
CA ARG A 128 -7.09 -20.72 -8.83
C ARG A 128 -6.17 -21.71 -9.55
N GLU A 129 -5.97 -21.48 -10.83
CA GLU A 129 -5.28 -22.40 -11.74
C GLU A 129 -3.92 -22.87 -11.21
N HIS A 130 -3.10 -21.92 -10.72
CA HIS A 130 -1.74 -22.18 -10.23
C HIS A 130 -1.67 -22.34 -8.70
N ALA A 131 -2.81 -22.42 -8.01
CA ALA A 131 -2.82 -22.68 -6.57
C ALA A 131 -2.48 -24.15 -6.28
N PRO A 132 -1.80 -24.46 -5.17
CA PRO A 132 -1.63 -25.82 -4.70
C PRO A 132 -2.99 -26.52 -4.55
N LYS A 133 -3.03 -27.84 -4.72
CA LYS A 133 -4.26 -28.63 -4.68
C LYS A 133 -4.12 -29.81 -3.70
N GLY A 134 -5.24 -30.24 -3.11
CA GLY A 134 -5.26 -31.40 -2.21
C GLY A 134 -4.30 -31.26 -1.04
N ALA A 135 -3.53 -32.29 -0.75
CA ALA A 135 -2.59 -32.30 0.37
C ALA A 135 -1.50 -31.21 0.30
N ASP A 136 -1.15 -30.76 -0.89
CA ASP A 136 -0.16 -29.68 -1.04
C ASP A 136 -0.76 -28.33 -0.69
N TRP A 137 -2.08 -28.14 -0.83
CA TRP A 137 -2.77 -26.96 -0.32
C TRP A 137 -2.67 -26.88 1.21
N ASP A 138 -2.93 -27.99 1.91
CA ASP A 138 -2.89 -28.02 3.37
C ASP A 138 -1.48 -27.72 3.92
N LYS A 139 -0.45 -28.26 3.26
CA LYS A 139 0.96 -27.96 3.57
C LYS A 139 1.27 -26.48 3.32
N ALA A 140 0.83 -25.94 2.18
CA ALA A 140 1.06 -24.56 1.82
C ALA A 140 0.40 -23.60 2.83
N VAL A 141 -0.86 -23.80 3.17
CA VAL A 141 -1.57 -22.98 4.17
C VAL A 141 -0.87 -23.07 5.53
N SER A 142 -0.45 -24.27 5.96
CA SER A 142 0.30 -24.44 7.22
C SER A 142 1.59 -23.63 7.23
N HIS A 143 2.32 -23.62 6.11
CA HIS A 143 3.52 -22.80 5.95
C HIS A 143 3.19 -21.30 5.89
N TRP A 144 2.18 -20.90 5.11
CA TRP A 144 1.82 -19.48 4.97
C TRP A 144 1.39 -18.83 6.29
N LYS A 145 0.77 -19.58 7.19
CA LYS A 145 0.43 -19.11 8.53
C LYS A 145 1.64 -18.75 9.40
N THR A 146 2.83 -19.27 9.06
CA THR A 146 4.08 -18.92 9.76
C THR A 146 4.75 -17.67 9.25
N LEU A 147 4.24 -17.07 8.14
CA LEU A 147 4.86 -15.90 7.50
C LEU A 147 4.45 -14.56 8.12
N LYS A 148 3.53 -14.54 9.07
CA LYS A 148 3.25 -13.32 9.82
C LYS A 148 4.46 -12.90 10.65
N SER A 149 4.63 -11.62 10.87
CA SER A 149 5.65 -11.11 11.79
C SER A 149 5.38 -11.61 13.21
N ASP A 150 6.45 -11.91 13.94
CA ASP A 150 6.37 -12.33 15.34
C ASP A 150 5.78 -11.20 16.21
N ASP A 151 5.18 -11.56 17.35
CA ASP A 151 4.53 -10.58 18.23
C ASP A 151 5.54 -9.61 18.87
N ASP A 152 6.81 -10.01 18.98
CA ASP A 152 7.94 -9.22 19.47
C ASP A 152 8.82 -8.63 18.34
N ALA A 153 8.37 -8.69 17.09
CA ALA A 153 9.11 -8.15 15.96
C ALA A 153 9.35 -6.65 16.14
N VAL A 154 10.61 -6.23 15.95
CA VAL A 154 11.05 -4.83 16.05
C VAL A 154 11.12 -4.23 14.65
N PHE A 155 10.47 -3.08 14.48
CA PHE A 155 10.50 -2.30 13.24
C PHE A 155 11.36 -1.05 13.43
N ASP A 156 12.02 -0.60 12.35
CA ASP A 156 12.78 0.66 12.39
C ASP A 156 11.85 1.89 12.60
N LYS A 157 10.58 1.77 12.19
CA LYS A 157 9.55 2.79 12.41
C LYS A 157 8.18 2.15 12.58
N GLU A 158 7.42 2.65 13.55
CA GLU A 158 6.01 2.30 13.73
C GLU A 158 5.14 3.54 13.65
N VAL A 159 4.01 3.43 12.95
CA VAL A 159 2.98 4.47 12.84
C VAL A 159 1.63 3.82 13.15
N ARG A 160 0.78 4.54 13.88
CA ARG A 160 -0.55 4.05 14.26
C ARG A 160 -1.61 5.06 13.90
N PHE A 161 -2.72 4.58 13.36
CA PHE A 161 -3.91 5.36 13.05
C PHE A 161 -5.14 4.67 13.61
N ASP A 162 -6.14 5.46 13.94
CA ASP A 162 -7.48 4.98 14.25
C ASP A 162 -8.33 5.05 12.98
N ALA A 163 -9.00 3.94 12.64
CA ALA A 163 -9.89 3.87 11.50
C ALA A 163 -11.09 4.84 11.62
N ALA A 164 -11.47 5.20 12.84
CA ALA A 164 -12.54 6.18 13.09
C ALA A 164 -12.19 7.60 12.64
N ASP A 165 -10.90 7.94 12.54
CA ASP A 165 -10.44 9.24 12.05
C ASP A 165 -10.45 9.35 10.53
N ILE A 166 -10.64 8.23 9.83
CA ILE A 166 -10.62 8.16 8.37
C ILE A 166 -12.02 8.40 7.83
N GLN A 167 -12.16 9.45 7.06
CA GLN A 167 -13.39 9.76 6.33
C GLN A 167 -13.17 9.58 4.81
N PRO A 168 -14.22 9.62 3.99
CA PRO A 168 -14.04 9.68 2.55
C PRO A 168 -13.12 10.84 2.16
N MET A 169 -12.11 10.57 1.34
CA MET A 169 -11.03 11.51 1.04
C MET A 169 -11.11 12.02 -0.40
N ILE A 170 -10.72 13.26 -0.60
CA ILE A 170 -10.46 13.87 -1.90
C ILE A 170 -9.04 14.43 -1.94
N THR A 171 -8.54 14.70 -3.13
CA THR A 171 -7.31 15.48 -3.32
C THR A 171 -7.67 16.81 -3.98
N TYR A 172 -7.09 17.90 -3.47
CA TYR A 172 -7.33 19.25 -3.99
C TYR A 172 -6.17 19.79 -4.83
N GLY A 173 -5.18 18.95 -5.15
CA GLY A 173 -4.00 19.35 -5.89
C GLY A 173 -3.39 18.22 -6.72
N THR A 174 -2.13 18.41 -7.13
CA THR A 174 -1.45 17.60 -8.14
C THR A 174 -0.78 16.35 -7.58
N ASN A 175 -0.77 16.15 -6.27
CA ASN A 175 -0.17 14.98 -5.66
C ASN A 175 -1.05 14.40 -4.52
N PRO A 176 -0.94 13.09 -4.24
CA PRO A 176 -1.78 12.42 -3.23
C PRO A 176 -1.53 12.89 -1.77
N GLY A 177 -0.42 13.57 -1.51
CA GLY A 177 -0.15 14.20 -0.19
C GLY A 177 -1.07 15.39 0.10
N MET A 178 -1.75 15.92 -0.95
CA MET A 178 -2.77 16.97 -0.82
C MET A 178 -4.16 16.37 -0.61
N GLY A 179 -4.23 15.28 0.13
CA GLY A 179 -5.46 14.62 0.54
C GLY A 179 -6.11 15.37 1.69
N MET A 180 -7.45 15.47 1.65
CA MET A 180 -8.28 16.04 2.70
C MET A 180 -9.57 15.26 2.83
N GLY A 181 -10.21 15.33 3.99
CA GLY A 181 -11.53 14.76 4.19
C GLY A 181 -12.60 15.51 3.41
N ILE A 182 -13.60 14.79 2.91
CA ILE A 182 -14.67 15.38 2.07
C ILE A 182 -15.48 16.46 2.79
N THR A 183 -15.43 16.50 4.13
CA THR A 183 -16.11 17.51 4.96
C THR A 183 -15.22 18.69 5.31
N GLU A 184 -13.94 18.66 4.93
CA GLU A 184 -12.99 19.73 5.20
C GLU A 184 -13.05 20.81 4.11
N HIS A 185 -12.49 21.98 4.40
CA HIS A 185 -12.38 23.07 3.43
C HIS A 185 -11.01 23.06 2.78
N ILE A 186 -10.97 23.35 1.48
CA ILE A 186 -9.71 23.50 0.73
C ILE A 186 -8.89 24.62 1.39
N PRO A 187 -7.62 24.37 1.74
CA PRO A 187 -6.74 25.39 2.32
C PRO A 187 -6.53 26.54 1.35
N VAL A 188 -7.00 27.73 1.71
CA VAL A 188 -6.94 28.93 0.85
C VAL A 188 -5.52 29.52 0.81
N ASP A 189 -4.69 29.22 1.79
CA ASP A 189 -3.34 29.80 1.96
C ASP A 189 -2.20 28.97 1.38
N ASP A 190 -2.49 27.82 0.79
CA ASP A 190 -1.45 26.99 0.18
C ASP A 190 -1.06 27.51 -1.20
N LYS A 191 -0.21 28.53 -1.19
CA LYS A 191 0.32 29.19 -2.40
C LYS A 191 1.03 28.24 -3.38
N SER A 192 1.28 26.99 -3.00
CA SER A 192 1.99 26.04 -3.84
C SER A 192 1.10 25.32 -4.86
N CYS A 193 -0.22 25.34 -4.65
CA CYS A 193 -1.15 24.55 -5.47
C CYS A 193 -2.28 25.34 -6.13
N LEU A 194 -2.71 26.45 -5.55
CA LEU A 194 -3.91 27.17 -6.03
C LEU A 194 -3.64 28.19 -7.15
N LEU A 195 -2.39 28.52 -7.43
CA LEU A 195 -2.06 29.49 -8.49
C LEU A 195 -2.54 29.06 -9.87
N TYR A 196 -2.56 27.76 -10.17
CA TYR A 196 -2.99 27.26 -11.48
C TYR A 196 -4.50 27.06 -11.61
N THR A 197 -5.23 26.87 -10.51
CA THR A 197 -6.69 26.64 -10.55
C THR A 197 -7.47 27.93 -10.39
N SER A 198 -6.93 28.95 -9.70
CA SER A 198 -7.56 30.25 -9.58
C SER A 198 -7.41 31.08 -10.88
N ASP A 199 -6.26 31.04 -11.53
CA ASP A 199 -6.05 31.75 -12.79
C ASP A 199 -6.92 31.21 -13.92
N ALA A 200 -7.17 29.89 -13.97
CA ALA A 200 -8.03 29.32 -15.01
C ALA A 200 -9.52 29.67 -14.85
N ALA A 201 -9.96 30.00 -13.62
CA ALA A 201 -11.33 30.44 -13.37
C ALA A 201 -11.55 31.94 -13.65
N ASP A 202 -10.51 32.74 -13.50
CA ASP A 202 -10.58 34.20 -13.72
C ASP A 202 -10.45 34.58 -15.20
N GLU A 203 -9.92 33.71 -16.05
CA GLU A 203 -9.79 33.99 -17.52
C GLU A 203 -11.10 33.79 -18.30
N GLU A 204 -12.11 33.10 -17.77
CA GLU A 204 -13.39 32.93 -18.47
C GLU A 204 -14.37 34.11 -18.33
N ASP A 205 -14.13 35.06 -17.44
CA ASP A 205 -15.00 36.24 -17.23
C ASP A 205 -14.56 37.47 -18.04
N SER A 206 -13.62 37.34 -18.98
CA SER A 206 -13.12 38.45 -19.79
C SER A 206 -13.39 38.32 -21.31
N VAL A 207 -14.61 37.85 -21.67
CA VAL A 207 -15.12 37.96 -23.08
C VAL A 207 -16.51 38.58 -23.07
#